data_65a448501ad8bf334de669e838ef666a
#
_entry.id   65a448501ad8bf334de669e838ef666a
#
_cell.length_a   1.000
_cell.length_b   1.000
_cell.length_c   1.000
_cell.angle_alpha   90.00
_cell.angle_beta   90.00
_cell.angle_gamma   90.00
#
_symmetry.space_group_name_H-M   'P 1'
#
loop_
_entity.id
_entity.type
_entity.pdbx_description
1 polymer ?
#
loop_
_entity_poly.entity_id
_entity_poly.type
_entity_poly.pdbx_seq_one_letter_code
_entity_poly.pdbx_strand_id
1 'polypeptide(L)'
;HAGSPQIAERVQQALEAVNHAHEASQRIMHNLRPAILEQGLVPALQWMADRFAKRTGFETTFRASHEKPDLASGVPLVAYRFAQEALTNVSKHAQATKVSVDLTQAGGVLSVEVTDNGRGLSEDDLAKARSFGIRGLHERAETVGGWVDLSSNAQGTSLILSVPLSGPENGFIDALLTGLPDDTGIMDNDHDDPTSWGDL
;
A
#
# COMPACT_ATOMS: atom_id res chain seq x y z
N HIS A 1 29.06 24.59 -37.18
CA HIS A 1 27.71 25.22 -37.17
C HIS A 1 27.20 25.20 -35.75
N ALA A 2 27.40 26.31 -35.01
CA ALA A 2 26.77 26.50 -33.73
C ALA A 2 25.25 26.71 -33.99
N GLY A 3 24.43 25.81 -33.48
CA GLY A 3 22.97 25.98 -33.52
C GLY A 3 22.61 27.34 -32.93
N SER A 4 21.73 28.07 -33.61
CA SER A 4 21.27 29.39 -33.14
C SER A 4 20.76 29.30 -31.70
N PRO A 5 21.12 30.20 -30.79
CA PRO A 5 20.62 30.22 -29.41
C PRO A 5 19.09 30.15 -29.33
N GLN A 6 18.40 30.71 -30.32
CA GLN A 6 16.91 30.62 -30.43
C GLN A 6 16.40 29.21 -30.68
N ILE A 7 17.16 28.36 -31.37
CA ILE A 7 16.77 26.96 -31.57
C ILE A 7 16.93 26.18 -30.25
N ALA A 8 18.03 26.40 -29.53
CA ALA A 8 18.25 25.79 -28.22
C ALA A 8 17.15 26.16 -27.20
N GLU A 9 16.77 27.42 -27.16
CA GLU A 9 15.69 27.91 -26.29
C GLU A 9 14.32 27.28 -26.65
N ARG A 10 14.00 27.20 -27.95
CA ARG A 10 12.75 26.55 -28.40
C ARG A 10 12.72 25.07 -28.10
N VAL A 11 13.85 24.37 -28.20
CA VAL A 11 13.96 22.95 -27.84
C VAL A 11 13.77 22.78 -26.33
N GLN A 12 14.34 23.65 -25.52
CA GLN A 12 14.17 23.63 -24.07
C GLN A 12 12.70 23.85 -23.67
N GLN A 13 12.03 24.85 -24.24
CA GLN A 13 10.60 25.12 -24.01
C GLN A 13 9.72 23.93 -24.45
N ALA A 14 10.03 23.29 -25.56
CA ALA A 14 9.31 22.11 -26.02
C ALA A 14 9.49 20.92 -25.07
N LEU A 15 10.71 20.71 -24.55
CA LEU A 15 10.98 19.65 -23.55
C LEU A 15 10.25 19.90 -22.25
N GLU A 16 10.20 21.14 -21.77
CA GLU A 16 9.44 21.52 -20.58
C GLU A 16 7.94 21.29 -20.77
N ALA A 17 7.38 21.69 -21.92
CA ALA A 17 5.98 21.46 -22.24
C ALA A 17 5.63 19.95 -22.31
N VAL A 18 6.50 19.13 -22.91
CA VAL A 18 6.34 17.66 -22.96
C VAL A 18 6.41 17.07 -21.56
N ASN A 19 7.35 17.51 -20.72
CA ASN A 19 7.45 17.04 -19.34
C ASN A 19 6.20 17.42 -18.52
N HIS A 20 5.72 18.64 -18.63
CA HIS A 20 4.47 19.08 -17.99
C HIS A 20 3.25 18.28 -18.45
N ALA A 21 3.12 18.01 -19.76
CA ALA A 21 2.05 17.18 -20.31
C ALA A 21 2.16 15.72 -19.81
N HIS A 22 3.37 15.20 -19.73
CA HIS A 22 3.63 13.87 -19.19
C HIS A 22 3.24 13.77 -17.71
N GLU A 23 3.65 14.72 -16.87
CA GLU A 23 3.28 14.78 -15.46
C GLU A 23 1.77 14.97 -15.26
N ALA A 24 1.10 15.79 -16.08
CA ALA A 24 -0.34 15.94 -16.05
C ALA A 24 -1.07 14.63 -16.43
N SER A 25 -0.61 13.93 -17.47
CA SER A 25 -1.13 12.62 -17.86
C SER A 25 -0.92 11.58 -16.76
N GLN A 26 0.25 11.56 -16.13
CA GLN A 26 0.53 10.68 -14.99
C GLN A 26 -0.43 10.96 -13.83
N ARG A 27 -0.67 12.23 -13.48
CA ARG A 27 -1.62 12.62 -12.41
C ARG A 27 -3.05 12.17 -12.74
N ILE A 28 -3.51 12.34 -13.98
CA ILE A 28 -4.84 11.89 -14.42
C ILE A 28 -4.94 10.36 -14.34
N MET A 29 -3.94 9.63 -14.85
CA MET A 29 -3.91 8.18 -14.78
C MET A 29 -3.78 7.65 -13.36
N HIS A 30 -3.09 8.36 -12.46
CA HIS A 30 -3.03 8.03 -11.04
C HIS A 30 -4.36 8.21 -10.31
N ASN A 31 -5.23 9.12 -10.77
CA ASN A 31 -6.55 9.34 -10.18
C ASN A 31 -7.63 8.39 -10.72
N LEU A 32 -7.39 7.74 -11.88
CA LEU A 32 -8.31 6.76 -12.44
C LEU A 32 -8.13 5.41 -11.73
N ARG A 33 -9.20 4.89 -11.14
CA ARG A 33 -9.22 3.53 -10.61
C ARG A 33 -9.05 2.54 -11.77
N PRO A 34 -8.00 1.70 -11.78
CA PRO A 34 -7.84 0.70 -12.83
C PRO A 34 -9.02 -0.26 -12.85
N ALA A 35 -9.64 -0.48 -14.01
CA ALA A 35 -10.80 -1.35 -14.14
C ALA A 35 -10.55 -2.78 -13.65
N ILE A 36 -9.31 -3.26 -13.73
CA ILE A 36 -8.92 -4.58 -13.23
C ILE A 36 -9.16 -4.74 -11.72
N LEU A 37 -9.16 -3.66 -10.94
CA LEU A 37 -9.44 -3.70 -9.50
C LEU A 37 -10.91 -4.03 -9.18
N GLU A 38 -11.82 -3.97 -10.14
CA GLU A 38 -13.21 -4.43 -9.98
C GLU A 38 -13.27 -5.95 -9.77
N GLN A 39 -12.29 -6.69 -10.26
CA GLN A 39 -12.14 -8.13 -10.03
C GLN A 39 -11.50 -8.46 -8.68
N GLY A 40 -11.02 -7.45 -7.95
CA GLY A 40 -10.33 -7.58 -6.67
C GLY A 40 -8.82 -7.35 -6.78
N LEU A 41 -8.17 -7.18 -5.61
CA LEU A 41 -6.74 -6.88 -5.54
C LEU A 41 -5.87 -8.04 -6.03
N VAL A 42 -6.19 -9.28 -5.62
CA VAL A 42 -5.39 -10.48 -5.95
C VAL A 42 -5.31 -10.70 -7.47
N PRO A 43 -6.43 -10.81 -8.22
CA PRO A 43 -6.36 -10.95 -9.67
C PRO A 43 -5.72 -9.74 -10.36
N ALA A 44 -5.85 -8.53 -9.80
CA ALA A 44 -5.21 -7.34 -10.35
C ALA A 44 -3.69 -7.38 -10.24
N LEU A 45 -3.15 -7.82 -9.09
CA LEU A 45 -1.71 -7.99 -8.89
C LEU A 45 -1.14 -9.14 -9.72
N GLN A 46 -1.86 -10.28 -9.81
CA GLN A 46 -1.48 -11.39 -10.67
C GLN A 46 -1.35 -10.93 -12.13
N TRP A 47 -2.37 -10.28 -12.65
CA TRP A 47 -2.35 -9.73 -14.01
C TRP A 47 -1.19 -8.77 -14.25
N MET A 48 -0.89 -7.91 -13.25
CA MET A 48 0.23 -6.97 -13.32
C MET A 48 1.57 -7.70 -13.38
N ALA A 49 1.78 -8.71 -12.55
CA ALA A 49 3.00 -9.53 -12.53
C ALA A 49 3.19 -10.26 -13.87
N ASP A 50 2.14 -10.89 -14.41
CA ASP A 50 2.18 -11.58 -15.71
C ASP A 50 2.51 -10.62 -16.85
N ARG A 51 1.92 -9.42 -16.83
CA ARG A 51 2.18 -8.39 -17.83
C ARG A 51 3.61 -7.85 -17.73
N PHE A 52 4.12 -7.71 -16.50
CA PHE A 52 5.50 -7.30 -16.25
C PHE A 52 6.48 -8.34 -16.81
N ALA A 53 6.28 -9.62 -16.51
CA ALA A 53 7.08 -10.72 -17.04
C ALA A 53 7.14 -10.72 -18.58
N LYS A 54 5.97 -10.61 -19.23
CA LYS A 54 5.90 -10.57 -20.70
C LYS A 54 6.62 -9.38 -21.32
N ARG A 55 6.59 -8.22 -20.65
CA ARG A 55 7.20 -6.98 -21.17
C ARG A 55 8.71 -6.95 -20.98
N THR A 56 9.19 -7.45 -19.84
CA THR A 56 10.61 -7.34 -19.44
C THR A 56 11.43 -8.59 -19.72
N GLY A 57 10.78 -9.75 -19.81
CA GLY A 57 11.44 -11.05 -19.88
C GLY A 57 11.97 -11.53 -18.51
N PHE A 58 11.70 -10.82 -17.42
CA PHE A 58 12.12 -11.25 -16.09
C PHE A 58 11.30 -12.45 -15.61
N GLU A 59 11.95 -13.38 -14.92
CA GLU A 59 11.27 -14.42 -14.17
C GLU A 59 10.48 -13.75 -13.04
N THR A 60 9.16 -13.72 -13.18
CA THR A 60 8.28 -13.01 -12.24
C THR A 60 7.34 -13.99 -11.58
N THR A 61 7.28 -13.98 -10.25
CA THR A 61 6.38 -14.80 -9.45
C THR A 61 5.38 -13.92 -8.70
N PHE A 62 4.14 -14.39 -8.58
CA PHE A 62 3.13 -13.80 -7.72
C PHE A 62 2.61 -14.83 -6.73
N ARG A 63 2.46 -14.46 -5.47
CA ARG A 63 1.87 -15.28 -4.41
C ARG A 63 0.92 -14.44 -3.57
N ALA A 64 -0.18 -15.05 -3.17
CA ALA A 64 -1.14 -14.44 -2.25
C ALA A 64 -1.52 -15.44 -1.17
N SER A 65 -1.53 -15.00 0.09
CA SER A 65 -1.93 -15.84 1.22
C SER A 65 -3.45 -16.05 1.30
N HIS A 66 -4.23 -15.14 0.68
CA HIS A 66 -5.69 -15.16 0.67
C HIS A 66 -6.19 -14.76 -0.72
N GLU A 67 -7.22 -15.44 -1.22
CA GLU A 67 -7.80 -15.17 -2.54
C GLU A 67 -8.64 -13.88 -2.57
N LYS A 68 -9.34 -13.59 -1.48
CA LYS A 68 -10.23 -12.43 -1.36
C LYS A 68 -10.08 -11.78 0.01
N PRO A 69 -9.04 -10.99 0.23
CA PRO A 69 -8.89 -10.24 1.46
C PRO A 69 -10.03 -9.20 1.60
N ASP A 70 -10.61 -9.11 2.80
CA ASP A 70 -11.55 -8.04 3.13
C ASP A 70 -10.77 -6.77 3.44
N LEU A 71 -10.92 -5.76 2.58
CA LEU A 71 -10.10 -4.56 2.60
C LEU A 71 -10.96 -3.30 2.69
N ALA A 72 -10.57 -2.39 3.55
CA ALA A 72 -11.16 -1.06 3.63
C ALA A 72 -11.05 -0.30 2.30
N SER A 73 -11.98 0.64 2.09
CA SER A 73 -12.00 1.50 0.90
C SER A 73 -10.66 2.23 0.74
N GLY A 74 -10.14 2.25 -0.49
CA GLY A 74 -8.85 2.87 -0.83
C GLY A 74 -7.66 1.92 -0.75
N VAL A 75 -7.63 0.95 0.16
CA VAL A 75 -6.51 0.00 0.31
C VAL A 75 -6.18 -0.72 -1.00
N PRO A 76 -7.15 -1.29 -1.75
CA PRO A 76 -6.83 -1.96 -3.01
C PRO A 76 -6.14 -1.06 -4.03
N LEU A 77 -6.53 0.21 -4.12
CA LEU A 77 -5.92 1.16 -5.05
C LEU A 77 -4.50 1.51 -4.63
N VAL A 78 -4.27 1.78 -3.35
CA VAL A 78 -2.93 2.09 -2.81
C VAL A 78 -1.99 0.90 -3.01
N ALA A 79 -2.42 -0.32 -2.68
CA ALA A 79 -1.65 -1.54 -2.87
C ALA A 79 -1.30 -1.81 -4.34
N TYR A 80 -2.26 -1.62 -5.25
CA TYR A 80 -2.04 -1.75 -6.68
C TYR A 80 -1.01 -0.74 -7.21
N ARG A 81 -1.13 0.52 -6.81
CA ARG A 81 -0.22 1.59 -7.23
C ARG A 81 1.18 1.41 -6.65
N PHE A 82 1.26 0.95 -5.41
CA PHE A 82 2.53 0.56 -4.80
C PHE A 82 3.26 -0.50 -5.62
N ALA A 83 2.60 -1.62 -5.93
CA ALA A 83 3.19 -2.69 -6.73
C ALA A 83 3.58 -2.21 -8.13
N GLN A 84 2.75 -1.38 -8.77
CA GLN A 84 3.03 -0.79 -10.09
C GLN A 84 4.31 0.05 -10.10
N GLU A 85 4.48 0.91 -9.09
CA GLU A 85 5.67 1.77 -8.95
C GLU A 85 6.91 0.94 -8.60
N ALA A 86 6.77 -0.02 -7.67
CA ALA A 86 7.86 -0.92 -7.29
C ALA A 86 8.38 -1.71 -8.51
N LEU A 87 7.51 -2.33 -9.30
CA LEU A 87 7.88 -3.04 -10.53
C LEU A 87 8.50 -2.10 -11.58
N THR A 88 8.03 -0.85 -11.66
CA THR A 88 8.63 0.15 -12.54
C THR A 88 10.07 0.47 -12.11
N ASN A 89 10.30 0.61 -10.82
CA ASN A 89 11.64 0.85 -10.26
C ASN A 89 12.58 -0.32 -10.53
N VAL A 90 12.11 -1.54 -10.33
CA VAL A 90 12.88 -2.75 -10.68
C VAL A 90 13.29 -2.72 -12.16
N SER A 91 12.35 -2.48 -13.08
CA SER A 91 12.66 -2.50 -14.52
C SER A 91 13.64 -1.42 -14.94
N LYS A 92 13.67 -0.27 -14.25
CA LYS A 92 14.53 0.87 -14.60
C LYS A 92 15.91 0.81 -13.94
N HIS A 93 16.01 0.24 -12.72
CA HIS A 93 17.15 0.48 -11.86
C HIS A 93 17.84 -0.77 -11.33
N ALA A 94 17.13 -1.91 -11.23
CA ALA A 94 17.63 -3.06 -10.48
C ALA A 94 18.69 -3.87 -11.24
N GLN A 95 18.65 -3.92 -12.56
CA GLN A 95 19.45 -4.89 -13.37
C GLN A 95 19.17 -6.33 -12.91
N ALA A 96 17.94 -6.61 -12.53
CA ALA A 96 17.48 -7.90 -12.03
C ALA A 96 17.19 -8.87 -13.19
N THR A 97 17.06 -10.14 -12.84
CA THR A 97 16.56 -11.21 -13.71
C THR A 97 15.32 -11.87 -13.14
N LYS A 98 15.09 -11.72 -11.82
CA LYS A 98 13.97 -12.32 -11.09
C LYS A 98 13.30 -11.27 -10.21
N VAL A 99 11.98 -11.37 -10.11
CA VAL A 99 11.15 -10.52 -9.26
C VAL A 99 10.05 -11.37 -8.63
N SER A 100 9.80 -11.16 -7.34
CA SER A 100 8.59 -11.68 -6.67
C SER A 100 7.67 -10.55 -6.26
N VAL A 101 6.37 -10.80 -6.32
CA VAL A 101 5.30 -9.97 -5.75
C VAL A 101 4.52 -10.85 -4.80
N ASP A 102 4.59 -10.55 -3.52
CA ASP A 102 3.98 -11.34 -2.47
C ASP A 102 2.91 -10.50 -1.74
N LEU A 103 1.67 -11.00 -1.69
CA LEU A 103 0.57 -10.43 -0.93
C LEU A 103 0.28 -11.31 0.26
N THR A 104 0.46 -10.80 1.46
CA THR A 104 0.22 -11.53 2.71
C THR A 104 -0.77 -10.80 3.60
N GLN A 105 -1.60 -11.57 4.29
CA GLN A 105 -2.48 -11.07 5.34
C GLN A 105 -2.22 -11.90 6.60
N ALA A 106 -1.67 -11.25 7.62
CA ALA A 106 -1.34 -11.89 8.88
C ALA A 106 -1.36 -10.86 10.03
N GLY A 107 -1.81 -11.28 11.22
CA GLY A 107 -1.77 -10.44 12.42
C GLY A 107 -2.54 -9.11 12.28
N GLY A 108 -3.62 -9.07 11.50
CA GLY A 108 -4.38 -7.84 11.27
C GLY A 108 -3.70 -6.84 10.32
N VAL A 109 -2.67 -7.26 9.57
CA VAL A 109 -1.94 -6.43 8.61
C VAL A 109 -1.98 -7.08 7.23
N LEU A 110 -2.27 -6.28 6.20
CA LEU A 110 -2.02 -6.61 4.81
C LEU A 110 -0.64 -6.11 4.43
N SER A 111 0.18 -6.97 3.83
CA SER A 111 1.49 -6.59 3.29
C SER A 111 1.59 -6.93 1.82
N VAL A 112 2.10 -5.98 1.03
CA VAL A 112 2.50 -6.20 -0.37
C VAL A 112 3.99 -6.00 -0.45
N GLU A 113 4.71 -7.06 -0.80
CA GLU A 113 6.16 -7.05 -0.94
C GLU A 113 6.55 -7.25 -2.41
N VAL A 114 7.46 -6.42 -2.90
CA VAL A 114 8.10 -6.58 -4.21
C VAL A 114 9.58 -6.71 -3.99
N THR A 115 10.13 -7.88 -4.34
CA THR A 115 11.55 -8.19 -4.15
C THR A 115 12.20 -8.55 -5.48
N ASP A 116 13.35 -7.96 -5.77
CA ASP A 116 14.19 -8.26 -6.93
C ASP A 116 15.54 -8.86 -6.51
N ASN A 117 16.16 -9.58 -7.42
CA ASN A 117 17.52 -10.12 -7.27
C ASN A 117 18.58 -9.26 -7.98
N GLY A 118 18.36 -7.97 -8.10
CA GLY A 118 19.25 -7.07 -8.79
C GLY A 118 20.50 -6.71 -8.02
N ARG A 119 21.18 -5.66 -8.48
CA ARG A 119 22.44 -5.19 -7.89
C ARG A 119 22.31 -4.59 -6.50
N GLY A 120 21.08 -4.36 -6.03
CA GLY A 120 20.79 -3.58 -4.83
C GLY A 120 21.12 -2.09 -4.95
N LEU A 121 21.07 -1.39 -3.85
CA LEU A 121 21.39 0.03 -3.73
C LEU A 121 22.66 0.19 -2.88
N SER A 122 23.53 1.13 -3.24
CA SER A 122 24.60 1.59 -2.36
C SER A 122 24.00 2.29 -1.12
N GLU A 123 24.78 2.46 -0.06
CA GLU A 123 24.31 3.17 1.14
C GLU A 123 23.82 4.59 0.80
N ASP A 124 24.56 5.31 -0.06
CA ASP A 124 24.18 6.66 -0.52
C ASP A 124 22.90 6.65 -1.35
N ASP A 125 22.73 5.68 -2.25
CA ASP A 125 21.53 5.55 -3.07
C ASP A 125 20.33 5.13 -2.23
N LEU A 126 20.53 4.28 -1.22
CA LEU A 126 19.49 3.89 -0.27
C LEU A 126 19.03 5.09 0.57
N ALA A 127 19.96 5.92 1.05
CA ALA A 127 19.63 7.15 1.77
C ALA A 127 18.84 8.13 0.90
N LYS A 128 19.25 8.30 -0.37
CA LYS A 128 18.51 9.14 -1.35
C LYS A 128 17.14 8.56 -1.68
N ALA A 129 17.05 7.24 -1.88
CA ALA A 129 15.78 6.57 -2.15
C ALA A 129 14.79 6.74 -1.01
N ARG A 130 15.22 6.58 0.24
CA ARG A 130 14.41 6.82 1.44
C ARG A 130 13.97 8.27 1.57
N SER A 131 14.84 9.22 1.25
CA SER A 131 14.54 10.66 1.38
C SER A 131 13.65 11.22 0.29
N PHE A 132 13.80 10.76 -0.95
CA PHE A 132 13.15 11.35 -2.12
C PHE A 132 12.47 10.33 -3.05
N GLY A 133 13.08 9.16 -3.24
CA GLY A 133 12.67 8.18 -4.26
C GLY A 133 11.33 7.50 -3.98
N ILE A 134 11.03 7.25 -2.69
CA ILE A 134 9.81 6.55 -2.26
C ILE A 134 8.84 7.46 -1.49
N ARG A 135 9.11 8.77 -1.44
CA ARG A 135 8.28 9.73 -0.73
C ARG A 135 6.81 9.67 -1.17
N GLY A 136 6.55 9.63 -2.45
CA GLY A 136 5.19 9.51 -2.97
C GLY A 136 4.50 8.19 -2.64
N LEU A 137 5.27 7.12 -2.36
CA LEU A 137 4.74 5.85 -1.85
C LEU A 137 4.35 5.97 -0.38
N HIS A 138 5.18 6.63 0.45
CA HIS A 138 4.85 6.91 1.85
C HIS A 138 3.59 7.76 1.98
N GLU A 139 3.52 8.89 1.28
CA GLU A 139 2.35 9.79 1.29
C GLU A 139 1.05 9.05 0.91
N ARG A 140 1.10 8.14 -0.06
CA ARG A 140 -0.06 7.32 -0.43
C ARG A 140 -0.40 6.24 0.61
N ALA A 141 0.60 5.59 1.18
CA ALA A 141 0.38 4.58 2.23
C ALA A 141 -0.29 5.20 3.46
N GLU A 142 0.12 6.39 3.87
CA GLU A 142 -0.45 7.14 4.99
C GLU A 142 -1.96 7.42 4.79
N THR A 143 -2.44 7.59 3.55
CA THR A 143 -3.89 7.82 3.29
C THR A 143 -4.78 6.65 3.70
N VAL A 144 -4.20 5.47 3.89
CA VAL A 144 -4.90 4.25 4.36
C VAL A 144 -4.36 3.74 5.69
N GLY A 145 -3.63 4.59 6.43
CA GLY A 145 -3.03 4.24 7.72
C GLY A 145 -1.86 3.24 7.60
N GLY A 146 -1.30 3.07 6.41
CA GLY A 146 -0.20 2.18 6.13
C GLY A 146 1.17 2.87 6.15
N TRP A 147 2.22 2.08 5.98
CA TRP A 147 3.61 2.54 5.86
C TRP A 147 4.37 1.74 4.82
N VAL A 148 5.52 2.26 4.41
CA VAL A 148 6.40 1.64 3.41
C VAL A 148 7.79 1.45 4.00
N ASP A 149 8.36 0.26 3.80
CA ASP A 149 9.74 -0.06 4.16
C ASP A 149 10.55 -0.41 2.91
N LEU A 150 11.80 0.04 2.88
CA LEU A 150 12.77 -0.27 1.84
C LEU A 150 14.00 -0.90 2.47
N SER A 151 14.34 -2.10 2.03
CA SER A 151 15.59 -2.77 2.34
C SER A 151 16.34 -3.14 1.06
N SER A 152 17.67 -3.07 1.13
CA SER A 152 18.52 -3.41 -0.02
C SER A 152 19.88 -3.90 0.43
N ASN A 153 20.43 -4.85 -0.32
CA ASN A 153 21.76 -5.39 -0.14
C ASN A 153 22.34 -5.84 -1.49
N ALA A 154 23.52 -6.45 -1.49
CA ALA A 154 24.17 -6.92 -2.72
C ALA A 154 23.40 -8.03 -3.48
N GLN A 155 22.36 -8.62 -2.89
CA GLN A 155 21.51 -9.65 -3.48
C GLN A 155 20.18 -9.12 -4.03
N GLY A 156 19.92 -7.82 -3.91
CA GLY A 156 18.72 -7.18 -4.45
C GLY A 156 18.08 -6.17 -3.52
N THR A 157 16.85 -5.80 -3.87
CA THR A 157 16.05 -4.82 -3.13
C THR A 157 14.67 -5.39 -2.84
N SER A 158 14.18 -5.14 -1.63
CA SER A 158 12.80 -5.40 -1.21
C SER A 158 12.12 -4.11 -0.81
N LEU A 159 10.94 -3.88 -1.35
CA LEU A 159 10.05 -2.77 -1.02
C LEU A 159 8.73 -3.35 -0.50
N ILE A 160 8.32 -2.93 0.70
CA ILE A 160 7.17 -3.49 1.41
C ILE A 160 6.19 -2.37 1.75
N LEU A 161 4.92 -2.54 1.36
CA LEU A 161 3.79 -1.79 1.88
C LEU A 161 3.12 -2.61 2.96
N SER A 162 2.85 -2.02 4.12
CA SER A 162 2.06 -2.62 5.20
C SER A 162 0.87 -1.74 5.52
N VAL A 163 -0.34 -2.33 5.60
CA VAL A 163 -1.59 -1.62 5.89
C VAL A 163 -2.36 -2.36 6.98
N PRO A 164 -2.69 -1.74 8.12
CA PRO A 164 -3.57 -2.33 9.11
C PRO A 164 -4.96 -2.62 8.51
N LEU A 165 -5.51 -3.80 8.76
CA LEU A 165 -6.83 -4.21 8.28
C LEU A 165 -7.96 -3.71 9.18
N SER A 166 -7.65 -3.51 10.46
CA SER A 166 -8.53 -2.84 11.42
C SER A 166 -8.17 -1.36 11.39
N GLY A 167 -9.13 -0.49 11.07
CA GLY A 167 -8.93 0.95 11.17
C GLY A 167 -8.56 1.35 12.61
N PRO A 168 -7.86 2.47 12.83
CA PRO A 168 -7.43 2.91 14.15
C PRO A 168 -8.58 3.11 15.13
N GLU A 169 -9.82 3.18 14.67
CA GLU A 169 -11.01 3.39 15.52
C GLU A 169 -11.65 2.09 16.05
N ASN A 170 -11.52 0.96 15.33
CA ASN A 170 -12.19 -0.28 15.75
C ASN A 170 -11.41 -1.06 16.81
N GLY A 171 -10.08 -1.02 16.80
CA GLY A 171 -9.28 -1.76 17.78
C GLY A 171 -9.36 -1.18 19.19
N PHE A 172 -9.53 0.15 19.33
CA PHE A 172 -9.64 0.81 20.63
C PHE A 172 -11.06 0.66 21.23
N ILE A 173 -12.09 0.71 20.38
CA ILE A 173 -13.50 0.55 20.80
C ILE A 173 -13.77 -0.92 21.16
N ASP A 174 -13.25 -1.88 20.39
CA ASP A 174 -13.40 -3.31 20.68
C ASP A 174 -12.67 -3.72 21.97
N ALA A 175 -11.50 -3.17 22.24
CA ALA A 175 -10.76 -3.36 23.49
C ALA A 175 -11.49 -2.71 24.70
N LEU A 176 -12.18 -1.59 24.50
CA LEU A 176 -13.01 -0.93 25.51
C LEU A 176 -14.29 -1.72 25.78
N LEU A 177 -14.93 -2.27 24.76
CA LEU A 177 -16.17 -3.04 24.89
C LEU A 177 -15.95 -4.45 25.45
N THR A 178 -14.81 -5.08 25.15
CA THR A 178 -14.45 -6.40 25.69
C THR A 178 -13.81 -6.34 27.08
N GLY A 179 -13.42 -5.15 27.54
CA GLY A 179 -12.83 -4.93 28.87
C GLY A 179 -13.81 -4.45 29.95
N LEU A 180 -15.06 -4.21 29.63
CA LEU A 180 -16.08 -3.91 30.66
C LEU A 180 -16.56 -5.22 31.27
N PRO A 181 -16.44 -5.42 32.61
CA PRO A 181 -17.09 -6.54 33.27
C PRO A 181 -18.61 -6.39 33.08
N ASP A 182 -19.27 -7.50 32.78
CA ASP A 182 -20.73 -7.64 32.73
C ASP A 182 -21.29 -7.37 34.13
N ASP A 183 -21.47 -6.10 34.46
CA ASP A 183 -22.16 -5.68 35.65
C ASP A 183 -23.65 -5.43 35.32
N THR A 184 -24.35 -6.50 34.93
CA THR A 184 -25.79 -6.57 34.97
C THR A 184 -26.23 -7.21 36.29
N GLY A 185 -25.69 -6.70 37.37
CA GLY A 185 -26.27 -6.90 38.71
C GLY A 185 -27.50 -6.03 38.84
N ILE A 186 -28.61 -6.48 38.29
CA ILE A 186 -29.95 -5.98 38.69
C ILE A 186 -30.10 -6.38 40.14
N MET A 187 -29.91 -5.43 41.06
CA MET A 187 -30.41 -5.56 42.42
C MET A 187 -31.92 -5.51 42.34
N ASP A 188 -32.56 -6.68 42.38
CA ASP A 188 -33.93 -6.84 42.75
C ASP A 188 -34.08 -6.34 44.19
N ASN A 189 -34.58 -5.15 44.34
CA ASN A 189 -34.95 -4.56 45.60
C ASN A 189 -36.48 -4.73 45.77
N ASP A 190 -36.94 -5.99 45.90
CA ASP A 190 -38.25 -6.33 46.37
C ASP A 190 -38.21 -6.44 47.90
N HIS A 191 -38.43 -5.36 48.57
CA HIS A 191 -38.90 -5.37 49.95
C HIS A 191 -39.68 -4.09 50.24
N ASP A 192 -40.94 -4.09 49.85
CA ASP A 192 -42.00 -3.30 50.52
C ASP A 192 -43.27 -4.14 50.55
N ASP A 193 -43.44 -4.93 51.63
CA ASP A 193 -44.73 -5.45 52.07
C ASP A 193 -45.20 -4.67 53.31
N PRO A 194 -46.19 -3.77 53.18
CA PRO A 194 -46.72 -3.05 54.27
C PRO A 194 -48.07 -3.65 54.75
N THR A 195 -48.10 -4.91 55.20
CA THR A 195 -49.30 -5.45 55.86
C THR A 195 -48.92 -6.44 56.94
N SER A 196 -48.66 -5.95 58.15
CA SER A 196 -49.01 -6.67 59.40
C SER A 196 -49.10 -5.70 60.54
N TRP A 197 -50.22 -5.03 60.62
CA TRP A 197 -50.80 -4.53 61.88
C TRP A 197 -51.96 -5.43 62.26
N GLY A 198 -51.76 -6.24 63.21
CA GLY A 198 -52.83 -7.06 63.78
C GLY A 198 -52.44 -7.72 65.11
N ASP A 199 -52.92 -7.13 66.18
CA ASP A 199 -53.31 -7.73 67.44
C ASP A 199 -52.26 -8.30 68.45
N LEU A 200 -52.10 -7.60 69.49
CA LEU A 200 -52.15 -7.73 70.96
C LEU A 200 -51.01 -6.99 71.67
#